data_27860da43b252990cef15ae219c440de
#
_entry.id   27860da43b252990cef15ae219c440de
#
_cell.length_a   1.000
_cell.length_b   1.000
_cell.length_c   1.000
_cell.angle_alpha   90.00
_cell.angle_beta   90.00
_cell.angle_gamma   90.00
#
_symmetry.space_group_name_H-M   'P 1'
#
loop_
_entity.id
_entity.type
_entity.pdbx_description
1 polymer ?
#
loop_
_entity_poly.entity_id
_entity_poly.type
_entity_poly.pdbx_seq_one_letter_code
_entity_poly.pdbx_strand_id
1 'polypeptide(L)'
;MGKLKNILFMDVDNPNEKADGPIALRISAIVMMIYLAVISVLPVMVHRVLWIVGNLLFVLIYGYLIGMTYRNHTRIALIWYNVVTVVAVCFNVGLIGWNIGIQHFLFVLVLMDLIFTCRNRWNQCAVVLFLCVIRLALYFYCRMYATTIQLQIFYDIFLQVFTTVAVFFMLYLNGMMLARDSQIIERKLMKYNKELQRAANTDMLTKLWNRLFLMQYMEKKVASPDIFMSIAIGDIDFFKKVNDTYGHECGDEVL
;
A
#
# COMPACT_ATOMS: atom_id res chain seq x y z
N MET A 1 3.35 -25.79 -5.92
CA MET A 1 2.83 -24.62 -5.16
C MET A 1 3.92 -23.62 -4.74
N GLY A 2 5.12 -24.04 -4.32
CA GLY A 2 6.18 -23.11 -3.87
C GLY A 2 6.74 -22.15 -4.93
N LYS A 3 6.94 -22.55 -6.17
CA LYS A 3 7.51 -21.69 -7.23
C LYS A 3 6.57 -20.53 -7.61
N LEU A 4 5.27 -20.76 -7.69
CA LEU A 4 4.28 -19.73 -8.03
C LEU A 4 4.17 -18.67 -6.91
N LYS A 5 4.22 -19.10 -5.64
CA LYS A 5 4.26 -18.22 -4.48
C LYS A 5 5.51 -17.33 -4.48
N ASN A 6 6.69 -17.90 -4.79
CA ASN A 6 7.93 -17.13 -4.86
C ASN A 6 7.93 -16.10 -6.00
N ILE A 7 7.34 -16.42 -7.14
CA ILE A 7 7.23 -15.49 -8.27
C ILE A 7 6.24 -14.34 -7.92
N LEU A 8 5.09 -14.65 -7.35
CA LEU A 8 4.05 -13.66 -7.05
C LEU A 8 4.49 -12.65 -5.98
N PHE A 9 5.22 -13.14 -4.96
CA PHE A 9 5.72 -12.37 -3.82
C PHE A 9 7.19 -11.98 -3.95
N MET A 10 7.78 -12.09 -5.16
CA MET A 10 9.13 -11.63 -5.41
C MET A 10 9.22 -10.12 -5.15
N ASP A 11 9.93 -9.76 -4.09
CA ASP A 11 10.15 -8.38 -3.72
C ASP A 11 11.16 -7.77 -4.70
N VAL A 12 10.81 -6.62 -5.23
CA VAL A 12 11.70 -5.88 -6.11
C VAL A 12 12.22 -4.73 -5.27
N ASP A 13 13.48 -4.84 -4.81
CA ASP A 13 14.16 -3.84 -3.98
C ASP A 13 14.26 -2.50 -4.74
N ASN A 14 13.24 -1.68 -4.59
CA ASN A 14 13.28 -0.29 -5.05
C ASN A 14 13.02 0.63 -3.84
N PRO A 15 14.04 1.35 -3.34
CA PRO A 15 13.91 2.20 -2.15
C PRO A 15 12.89 3.34 -2.31
N ASN A 16 12.45 3.63 -3.54
CA ASN A 16 11.49 4.68 -3.85
C ASN A 16 10.04 4.18 -4.00
N GLU A 17 9.80 2.88 -3.93
CA GLU A 17 8.46 2.28 -4.06
C GLU A 17 8.04 1.63 -2.73
N LYS A 18 6.72 1.60 -2.47
CA LYS A 18 6.19 0.83 -1.35
C LYS A 18 6.37 -0.65 -1.67
N ALA A 19 6.94 -1.42 -0.75
CA ALA A 19 7.28 -2.83 -0.93
C ALA A 19 6.10 -3.69 -1.41
N ASP A 20 4.88 -3.42 -0.92
CA ASP A 20 3.69 -4.19 -1.27
C ASP A 20 2.99 -3.72 -2.57
N GLY A 21 3.41 -2.59 -3.18
CA GLY A 21 2.81 -2.04 -4.40
C GLY A 21 2.84 -2.98 -5.61
N PRO A 22 4.00 -3.57 -5.96
CA PRO A 22 4.10 -4.56 -7.04
C PRO A 22 3.22 -5.78 -6.81
N ILE A 23 3.14 -6.25 -5.55
CA ILE A 23 2.36 -7.43 -5.16
C ILE A 23 0.86 -7.13 -5.30
N ALA A 24 0.41 -5.96 -4.81
CA ALA A 24 -0.97 -5.52 -4.92
C ALA A 24 -1.42 -5.45 -6.39
N LEU A 25 -0.59 -4.87 -7.26
CA LEU A 25 -0.88 -4.78 -8.69
C LEU A 25 -0.96 -6.15 -9.34
N ARG A 26 0.00 -7.05 -9.08
CA ARG A 26 0.00 -8.42 -9.63
C ARG A 26 -1.27 -9.17 -9.26
N ILE A 27 -1.63 -9.16 -7.97
CA ILE A 27 -2.84 -9.84 -7.49
C ILE A 27 -4.09 -9.22 -8.12
N SER A 28 -4.20 -7.89 -8.14
CA SER A 28 -5.34 -7.19 -8.72
C SER A 28 -5.48 -7.45 -10.22
N ALA A 29 -4.36 -7.45 -10.95
CA ALA A 29 -4.36 -7.77 -12.38
C ALA A 29 -4.77 -9.23 -12.65
N ILE A 30 -4.29 -10.18 -11.86
CA ILE A 30 -4.69 -11.60 -11.97
C ILE A 30 -6.19 -11.76 -11.73
N VAL A 31 -6.75 -11.12 -10.70
CA VAL A 31 -8.20 -11.18 -10.43
C VAL A 31 -8.98 -10.60 -11.61
N MET A 32 -8.54 -9.46 -12.18
CA MET A 32 -9.17 -8.89 -13.38
C MET A 32 -9.05 -9.82 -14.59
N MET A 33 -7.90 -10.46 -14.81
CA MET A 33 -7.72 -11.44 -15.89
C MET A 33 -8.69 -12.62 -15.76
N ILE A 34 -8.79 -13.19 -14.56
CA ILE A 34 -9.73 -14.30 -14.27
C ILE A 34 -11.16 -13.84 -14.52
N TYR A 35 -11.54 -12.66 -14.00
CA TYR A 35 -12.85 -12.10 -14.18
C TYR A 35 -13.20 -11.90 -15.67
N LEU A 36 -12.31 -11.25 -16.45
CA LEU A 36 -12.53 -11.03 -17.88
C LEU A 36 -12.55 -12.35 -18.68
N ALA A 37 -11.75 -13.33 -18.29
CA ALA A 37 -11.78 -14.67 -18.88
C ALA A 37 -13.14 -15.35 -18.64
N VAL A 38 -13.65 -15.31 -17.40
CA VAL A 38 -14.97 -15.89 -17.05
C VAL A 38 -16.09 -15.22 -17.85
N ILE A 39 -16.13 -13.90 -17.90
CA ILE A 39 -17.18 -13.21 -18.68
C ILE A 39 -17.04 -13.42 -20.18
N SER A 40 -15.85 -13.77 -20.70
CA SER A 40 -15.65 -14.06 -22.12
C SER A 40 -16.14 -15.44 -22.53
N VAL A 41 -16.28 -16.37 -21.59
CA VAL A 41 -16.82 -17.72 -21.87
C VAL A 41 -18.34 -17.69 -22.05
N LEU A 42 -19.04 -16.84 -21.31
CA LEU A 42 -20.51 -16.74 -21.34
C LEU A 42 -21.08 -16.32 -22.73
N PRO A 43 -20.45 -15.41 -23.49
CA PRO A 43 -20.96 -14.96 -24.80
C PRO A 43 -20.73 -15.96 -25.94
N VAL A 44 -19.97 -17.02 -25.75
CA VAL A 44 -19.86 -18.10 -26.75
C VAL A 44 -21.27 -18.61 -27.11
N MET A 45 -22.21 -18.55 -26.17
CA MET A 45 -23.62 -18.88 -26.37
C MET A 45 -24.42 -17.79 -27.15
N VAL A 46 -23.89 -16.56 -27.28
CA VAL A 46 -24.58 -15.38 -27.85
C VAL A 46 -23.96 -14.92 -29.19
N HIS A 47 -22.94 -15.61 -29.72
CA HIS A 47 -22.24 -15.31 -30.98
C HIS A 47 -21.70 -13.86 -31.09
N ARG A 48 -21.19 -13.26 -29.99
CA ARG A 48 -20.65 -11.88 -29.96
C ARG A 48 -19.11 -11.86 -29.97
N VAL A 49 -18.53 -12.12 -31.13
CA VAL A 49 -17.07 -12.19 -31.35
C VAL A 49 -16.33 -10.94 -30.86
N LEU A 50 -16.86 -9.74 -31.15
CA LEU A 50 -16.23 -8.48 -30.77
C LEU A 50 -16.03 -8.35 -29.24
N TRP A 51 -16.99 -8.79 -28.46
CA TRP A 51 -16.89 -8.76 -27.00
C TRP A 51 -15.82 -9.72 -26.48
N ILE A 52 -15.78 -10.95 -27.01
CA ILE A 52 -14.78 -11.96 -26.62
C ILE A 52 -13.37 -11.44 -26.97
N VAL A 53 -13.16 -10.94 -28.20
CA VAL A 53 -11.87 -10.43 -28.65
C VAL A 53 -11.43 -9.24 -27.81
N GLY A 54 -12.35 -8.31 -27.51
CA GLY A 54 -12.06 -7.14 -26.66
C GLY A 54 -11.61 -7.54 -25.26
N ASN A 55 -12.28 -8.48 -24.60
CA ASN A 55 -11.89 -8.93 -23.27
C ASN A 55 -10.58 -9.73 -23.28
N LEU A 56 -10.32 -10.55 -24.28
CA LEU A 56 -9.03 -11.24 -24.43
C LEU A 56 -7.88 -10.26 -24.63
N LEU A 57 -8.11 -9.17 -25.37
CA LEU A 57 -7.11 -8.10 -25.51
C LEU A 57 -6.77 -7.48 -24.14
N PHE A 58 -7.78 -7.16 -23.32
CA PHE A 58 -7.53 -6.67 -21.95
C PHE A 58 -6.76 -7.68 -21.09
N VAL A 59 -7.06 -8.97 -21.19
CA VAL A 59 -6.32 -10.03 -20.48
C VAL A 59 -4.83 -10.00 -20.89
N LEU A 60 -4.52 -9.85 -22.18
CA LEU A 60 -3.12 -9.75 -22.64
C LEU A 60 -2.44 -8.48 -22.10
N ILE A 61 -3.15 -7.34 -22.08
CA ILE A 61 -2.61 -6.10 -21.54
C ILE A 61 -2.31 -6.24 -20.04
N TYR A 62 -3.20 -6.83 -19.24
CA TYR A 62 -2.92 -7.09 -17.82
C TYR A 62 -1.73 -8.02 -17.62
N GLY A 63 -1.57 -9.04 -18.45
CA GLY A 63 -0.38 -9.90 -18.45
C GLY A 63 0.91 -9.11 -18.70
N TYR A 64 0.89 -8.20 -19.66
CA TYR A 64 2.01 -7.29 -19.92
C TYR A 64 2.32 -6.37 -18.73
N LEU A 65 1.27 -5.79 -18.10
CA LEU A 65 1.44 -4.93 -16.91
C LEU A 65 2.07 -5.69 -15.74
N ILE A 66 1.70 -6.95 -15.53
CA ILE A 66 2.37 -7.82 -14.55
C ILE A 66 3.86 -7.95 -14.90
N GLY A 67 4.20 -8.18 -16.17
CA GLY A 67 5.59 -8.23 -16.64
C GLY A 67 6.39 -6.95 -16.35
N MET A 68 5.76 -5.77 -16.46
CA MET A 68 6.38 -4.49 -16.14
C MET A 68 6.77 -4.38 -14.66
N THR A 69 6.02 -4.98 -13.73
CA THR A 69 6.35 -4.95 -12.30
C THR A 69 7.66 -5.68 -11.98
N TYR A 70 8.03 -6.71 -12.74
CA TYR A 70 9.31 -7.41 -12.58
C TYR A 70 10.51 -6.64 -13.17
N ARG A 71 10.23 -5.59 -13.99
CA ARG A 71 11.25 -4.71 -14.58
C ARG A 71 11.41 -3.39 -13.84
N ASN A 72 10.97 -3.28 -12.59
CA ASN A 72 11.02 -2.05 -11.78
C ASN A 72 10.22 -0.86 -12.33
N HIS A 73 9.20 -1.11 -13.16
CA HIS A 73 8.32 -0.08 -13.71
C HIS A 73 6.94 -0.07 -13.04
N THR A 74 6.87 -0.34 -11.73
CA THR A 74 5.62 -0.51 -11.00
C THR A 74 4.73 0.74 -11.04
N ARG A 75 5.30 1.95 -10.91
CA ARG A 75 4.50 3.19 -10.96
C ARG A 75 3.81 3.37 -12.31
N ILE A 76 4.54 3.14 -13.39
CA ILE A 76 3.99 3.24 -14.75
C ILE A 76 2.93 2.16 -14.95
N ALA A 77 3.20 0.93 -14.49
CA ALA A 77 2.25 -0.17 -14.56
C ALA A 77 0.97 0.11 -13.76
N LEU A 78 1.04 0.76 -12.58
CA LEU A 78 -0.13 1.18 -11.79
C LEU A 78 -1.00 2.20 -12.54
N ILE A 79 -0.37 3.21 -13.14
CA ILE A 79 -1.10 4.23 -13.93
C ILE A 79 -1.83 3.55 -15.10
N TRP A 80 -1.14 2.70 -15.85
CA TRP A 80 -1.76 1.98 -16.97
C TRP A 80 -2.81 0.97 -16.51
N TYR A 81 -2.63 0.32 -15.36
CA TYR A 81 -3.63 -0.56 -14.76
C TYR A 81 -4.96 0.20 -14.53
N ASN A 82 -4.89 1.42 -13.99
CA ASN A 82 -6.07 2.26 -13.79
C ASN A 82 -6.75 2.62 -15.11
N VAL A 83 -5.99 3.08 -16.10
CA VAL A 83 -6.52 3.44 -17.43
C VAL A 83 -7.18 2.23 -18.08
N VAL A 84 -6.49 1.09 -18.13
CA VAL A 84 -6.99 -0.14 -18.74
C VAL A 84 -8.25 -0.64 -18.03
N THR A 85 -8.29 -0.58 -16.69
CA THR A 85 -9.47 -1.01 -15.93
C THR A 85 -10.67 -0.10 -16.20
N VAL A 86 -10.49 1.22 -16.25
CA VAL A 86 -11.57 2.16 -16.61
C VAL A 86 -12.10 1.85 -18.00
N VAL A 87 -11.21 1.66 -18.98
CA VAL A 87 -11.60 1.35 -20.37
C VAL A 87 -12.33 0.00 -20.44
N ALA A 88 -11.83 -1.03 -19.75
CA ALA A 88 -12.49 -2.34 -19.68
C ALA A 88 -13.88 -2.26 -19.05
N VAL A 89 -14.05 -1.47 -17.98
CA VAL A 89 -15.35 -1.22 -17.34
C VAL A 89 -16.29 -0.51 -18.32
N CYS A 90 -15.85 0.57 -18.97
CA CYS A 90 -16.65 1.30 -19.94
C CYS A 90 -17.07 0.40 -21.12
N PHE A 91 -16.14 -0.39 -21.64
CA PHE A 91 -16.39 -1.32 -22.75
C PHE A 91 -17.47 -2.36 -22.37
N ASN A 92 -17.32 -3.02 -21.23
CA ASN A 92 -18.25 -4.06 -20.83
C ASN A 92 -19.62 -3.50 -20.40
N VAL A 93 -19.66 -2.39 -19.64
CA VAL A 93 -20.93 -1.74 -19.28
C VAL A 93 -21.66 -1.20 -20.50
N GLY A 94 -20.93 -0.65 -21.48
CA GLY A 94 -21.52 -0.14 -22.71
C GLY A 94 -22.16 -1.23 -23.58
N LEU A 95 -21.64 -2.45 -23.57
CA LEU A 95 -22.15 -3.57 -24.36
C LEU A 95 -23.26 -4.36 -23.65
N ILE A 96 -23.08 -4.67 -22.38
CA ILE A 96 -23.96 -5.60 -21.63
C ILE A 96 -24.92 -4.83 -20.72
N GLY A 97 -24.45 -3.73 -20.15
CA GLY A 97 -25.24 -2.90 -19.25
C GLY A 97 -24.77 -2.94 -17.81
N TRP A 98 -25.61 -2.35 -16.95
CA TRP A 98 -25.30 -2.11 -15.55
C TRP A 98 -25.37 -3.36 -14.67
N ASN A 99 -26.19 -4.35 -15.04
CA ASN A 99 -26.55 -5.48 -14.18
C ASN A 99 -25.39 -6.43 -13.85
N ILE A 100 -24.36 -6.49 -14.70
CA ILE A 100 -23.20 -7.38 -14.51
C ILE A 100 -22.28 -6.97 -13.35
N GLY A 101 -22.41 -5.74 -12.84
CA GLY A 101 -21.66 -5.28 -11.65
C GLY A 101 -20.21 -4.87 -11.90
N ILE A 102 -19.62 -5.00 -13.09
CA ILE A 102 -18.21 -4.72 -13.38
C ILE A 102 -17.78 -3.29 -12.97
N GLN A 103 -18.71 -2.33 -12.98
CA GLN A 103 -18.47 -0.96 -12.52
C GLN A 103 -18.05 -0.87 -11.04
N HIS A 104 -18.23 -1.92 -10.25
CA HIS A 104 -17.78 -1.96 -8.85
C HIS A 104 -16.25 -2.05 -8.73
N PHE A 105 -15.53 -2.49 -9.78
CA PHE A 105 -14.07 -2.44 -9.79
C PHE A 105 -13.51 -1.02 -9.73
N LEU A 106 -14.29 0.00 -10.08
CA LEU A 106 -13.89 1.41 -9.89
C LEU A 106 -13.63 1.75 -8.41
N PHE A 107 -14.29 1.10 -7.45
CA PHE A 107 -14.00 1.26 -6.03
C PHE A 107 -12.63 0.69 -5.64
N VAL A 108 -12.24 -0.41 -6.28
CA VAL A 108 -10.90 -0.99 -6.06
C VAL A 108 -9.81 -0.03 -6.54
N LEU A 109 -10.04 0.65 -7.69
CA LEU A 109 -9.11 1.66 -8.21
C LEU A 109 -8.93 2.82 -7.23
N VAL A 110 -10.04 3.34 -6.65
CA VAL A 110 -9.97 4.39 -5.63
C VAL A 110 -9.04 3.98 -4.49
N LEU A 111 -9.18 2.76 -3.98
CA LEU A 111 -8.34 2.29 -2.89
C LEU A 111 -6.88 2.11 -3.32
N MET A 112 -6.64 1.56 -4.51
CA MET A 112 -5.27 1.40 -5.03
C MET A 112 -4.58 2.74 -5.25
N ASP A 113 -5.29 3.74 -5.77
CA ASP A 113 -4.73 5.08 -6.00
C ASP A 113 -4.41 5.80 -4.70
N LEU A 114 -5.27 5.68 -3.68
CA LEU A 114 -5.02 6.23 -2.35
C LEU A 114 -3.76 5.63 -1.70
N ILE A 115 -3.53 4.33 -1.90
CA ILE A 115 -2.44 3.61 -1.24
C ILE A 115 -1.12 3.77 -2.01
N PHE A 116 -1.13 3.58 -3.34
CA PHE A 116 0.10 3.34 -4.10
C PHE A 116 0.45 4.43 -5.11
N THR A 117 -0.52 5.15 -5.68
CA THR A 117 -0.30 6.03 -6.82
C THR A 117 -0.17 7.50 -6.44
N CYS A 118 -1.07 8.02 -5.63
CA CYS A 118 -1.18 9.44 -5.37
C CYS A 118 -0.54 9.85 -4.05
N ARG A 119 0.55 10.64 -4.11
CA ARG A 119 1.20 11.21 -2.92
C ARG A 119 0.56 12.53 -2.47
N ASN A 120 -0.02 13.30 -3.40
CA ASN A 120 -0.61 14.62 -3.12
C ASN A 120 -2.12 14.48 -2.91
N ARG A 121 -2.64 15.10 -1.83
CA ARG A 121 -4.07 15.09 -1.48
C ARG A 121 -4.97 15.64 -2.59
N TRP A 122 -4.55 16.68 -3.29
CA TRP A 122 -5.31 17.25 -4.40
C TRP A 122 -5.46 16.26 -5.57
N ASN A 123 -4.38 15.54 -5.90
CA ASN A 123 -4.43 14.52 -6.95
C ASN A 123 -5.32 13.34 -6.53
N GLN A 124 -5.30 12.94 -5.25
CA GLN A 124 -6.20 11.91 -4.71
C GLN A 124 -7.67 12.32 -4.89
N CYS A 125 -8.03 13.54 -4.45
CA CYS A 125 -9.38 14.05 -4.62
C CYS A 125 -9.80 14.13 -6.11
N ALA A 126 -8.89 14.56 -7.00
CA ALA A 126 -9.17 14.63 -8.42
C ALA A 126 -9.44 13.25 -9.04
N VAL A 127 -8.66 12.23 -8.70
CA VAL A 127 -8.87 10.86 -9.18
C VAL A 127 -10.18 10.28 -8.66
N VAL A 128 -10.48 10.45 -7.38
CA VAL A 128 -11.75 9.98 -6.78
C VAL A 128 -12.94 10.65 -7.48
N LEU A 129 -12.88 11.98 -7.67
CA LEU A 129 -13.93 12.72 -8.36
C LEU A 129 -14.09 12.26 -9.80
N PHE A 130 -12.99 12.05 -10.52
CA PHE A 130 -12.98 11.56 -11.89
C PHE A 130 -13.64 10.17 -12.01
N LEU A 131 -13.27 9.22 -11.14
CA LEU A 131 -13.87 7.88 -11.13
C LEU A 131 -15.36 7.92 -10.74
N CYS A 132 -15.74 8.83 -9.83
CA CYS A 132 -17.15 9.05 -9.48
C CYS A 132 -17.96 9.58 -10.68
N VAL A 133 -17.43 10.57 -11.41
CA VAL A 133 -18.06 11.11 -12.63
C VAL A 133 -18.23 10.03 -13.69
N ILE A 134 -17.20 9.22 -13.93
CA ILE A 134 -17.29 8.09 -14.88
C ILE A 134 -18.40 7.11 -14.45
N ARG A 135 -18.44 6.74 -13.17
CA ARG A 135 -19.46 5.83 -12.66
C ARG A 135 -20.87 6.38 -12.84
N LEU A 136 -21.09 7.66 -12.55
CA LEU A 136 -22.38 8.32 -12.74
C LEU A 136 -22.75 8.43 -14.23
N ALA A 137 -21.78 8.78 -15.09
CA ALA A 137 -22.00 8.83 -16.53
C ALA A 137 -22.42 7.47 -17.10
N LEU A 138 -21.75 6.38 -16.68
CA LEU A 138 -22.13 5.01 -17.07
C LEU A 138 -23.53 4.64 -16.57
N TYR A 139 -23.90 5.04 -15.36
CA TYR A 139 -25.24 4.80 -14.83
C TYR A 139 -26.31 5.47 -15.69
N PHE A 140 -26.15 6.78 -15.96
CA PHE A 140 -27.07 7.53 -16.79
C PHE A 140 -27.12 7.00 -18.23
N TYR A 141 -25.96 6.63 -18.80
CA TYR A 141 -25.87 6.02 -20.11
C TYR A 141 -26.74 4.74 -20.18
N CYS A 142 -26.57 3.82 -19.24
CA CYS A 142 -27.36 2.58 -19.21
C CYS A 142 -28.85 2.81 -18.89
N ARG A 143 -29.20 3.95 -18.29
CA ARG A 143 -30.61 4.31 -18.05
C ARG A 143 -31.28 4.88 -19.28
N MET A 144 -30.51 5.60 -20.12
CA MET A 144 -31.03 6.27 -21.31
C MET A 144 -31.01 5.37 -22.55
N TYR A 145 -30.05 4.47 -22.66
CA TYR A 145 -29.85 3.64 -23.85
C TYR A 145 -30.01 2.16 -23.52
N ALA A 146 -30.66 1.42 -24.42
CA ALA A 146 -30.76 -0.02 -24.32
C ALA A 146 -29.39 -0.67 -24.56
N THR A 147 -29.12 -1.72 -23.81
CA THR A 147 -27.87 -2.49 -23.94
C THR A 147 -27.86 -3.29 -25.24
N THR A 148 -26.67 -3.39 -25.85
CA THR A 148 -26.47 -4.10 -27.13
C THR A 148 -26.63 -5.62 -26.95
N ILE A 149 -26.30 -6.13 -25.75
CA ILE A 149 -26.34 -7.56 -25.43
C ILE A 149 -27.28 -7.72 -24.24
N GLN A 150 -28.35 -8.46 -24.45
CA GLN A 150 -29.25 -8.87 -23.37
C GLN A 150 -28.87 -10.29 -22.93
N LEU A 151 -28.46 -10.45 -21.69
CA LEU A 151 -28.19 -11.74 -21.10
C LEU A 151 -29.48 -12.32 -20.50
N GLN A 152 -29.53 -13.65 -20.37
CA GLN A 152 -30.57 -14.29 -19.58
C GLN A 152 -30.39 -13.91 -18.10
N ILE A 153 -31.49 -13.79 -17.36
CA ILE A 153 -31.50 -13.36 -15.96
C ILE A 153 -30.57 -14.17 -15.07
N PHE A 154 -30.41 -15.44 -15.37
CA PHE A 154 -29.49 -16.34 -14.63
C PHE A 154 -28.03 -15.87 -14.75
N TYR A 155 -27.58 -15.49 -15.95
CA TYR A 155 -26.22 -15.00 -16.17
C TYR A 155 -26.00 -13.63 -15.56
N ASP A 156 -27.01 -12.75 -15.58
CA ASP A 156 -26.94 -11.45 -14.91
C ASP A 156 -26.73 -11.61 -13.40
N ILE A 157 -27.54 -12.47 -12.77
CA ILE A 157 -27.41 -12.76 -11.33
C ILE A 157 -26.05 -13.40 -11.02
N PHE A 158 -25.63 -14.40 -11.81
CA PHE A 158 -24.34 -15.05 -11.63
C PHE A 158 -23.18 -14.06 -11.71
N LEU A 159 -23.15 -13.20 -12.74
CA LEU A 159 -22.11 -12.20 -12.92
C LEU A 159 -22.12 -11.16 -11.81
N GLN A 160 -23.30 -10.70 -11.38
CA GLN A 160 -23.43 -9.76 -10.27
C GLN A 160 -22.87 -10.33 -8.97
N VAL A 161 -23.20 -11.58 -8.63
CA VAL A 161 -22.67 -12.26 -7.44
C VAL A 161 -21.16 -12.46 -7.57
N PHE A 162 -20.68 -12.96 -8.71
CA PHE A 162 -19.27 -13.19 -8.97
C PHE A 162 -18.45 -11.90 -8.87
N THR A 163 -18.94 -10.81 -9.48
CA THR A 163 -18.30 -9.48 -9.39
C THR A 163 -18.25 -8.99 -7.95
N THR A 164 -19.36 -9.12 -7.22
CA THR A 164 -19.43 -8.68 -5.84
C THR A 164 -18.39 -9.40 -4.99
N VAL A 165 -18.31 -10.73 -5.09
CA VAL A 165 -17.31 -11.53 -4.37
C VAL A 165 -15.88 -11.12 -4.76
N ALA A 166 -15.59 -10.96 -6.06
CA ALA A 166 -14.29 -10.56 -6.55
C ALA A 166 -13.86 -9.18 -6.03
N VAL A 167 -14.78 -8.20 -6.06
CA VAL A 167 -14.52 -6.84 -5.56
C VAL A 167 -14.27 -6.84 -4.06
N PHE A 168 -15.10 -7.50 -3.26
CA PHE A 168 -14.88 -7.60 -1.81
C PHE A 168 -13.56 -8.30 -1.47
N PHE A 169 -13.22 -9.35 -2.20
CA PHE A 169 -11.93 -10.02 -2.05
C PHE A 169 -10.75 -9.09 -2.35
N MET A 170 -10.83 -8.32 -3.44
CA MET A 170 -9.79 -7.33 -3.77
C MET A 170 -9.70 -6.21 -2.74
N LEU A 171 -10.82 -5.68 -2.26
CA LEU A 171 -10.84 -4.66 -1.21
C LEU A 171 -10.20 -5.18 0.08
N TYR A 172 -10.52 -6.42 0.47
CA TYR A 172 -9.92 -7.07 1.63
C TYR A 172 -8.41 -7.23 1.49
N LEU A 173 -7.92 -7.73 0.35
CA LEU A 173 -6.49 -7.90 0.12
C LEU A 173 -5.72 -6.56 0.13
N ASN A 174 -6.25 -5.54 -0.55
CA ASN A 174 -5.63 -4.21 -0.55
C ASN A 174 -5.66 -3.58 0.86
N GLY A 175 -6.76 -3.77 1.61
CA GLY A 175 -6.86 -3.33 3.00
C GLY A 175 -5.86 -4.02 3.92
N MET A 176 -5.66 -5.32 3.78
CA MET A 176 -4.62 -6.07 4.52
C MET A 176 -3.21 -5.55 4.23
N MET A 177 -2.90 -5.28 2.96
CA MET A 177 -1.60 -4.72 2.57
C MET A 177 -1.39 -3.33 3.19
N LEU A 178 -2.41 -2.47 3.16
CA LEU A 178 -2.36 -1.17 3.81
C LEU A 178 -2.12 -1.27 5.32
N ALA A 179 -2.83 -2.17 6.00
CA ALA A 179 -2.67 -2.39 7.43
C ALA A 179 -1.24 -2.88 7.77
N ARG A 180 -0.69 -3.79 6.96
CA ARG A 180 0.68 -4.29 7.11
C ARG A 180 1.72 -3.18 6.95
N ASP A 181 1.62 -2.38 5.88
CA ASP A 181 2.51 -1.24 5.63
C ASP A 181 2.49 -0.26 6.80
N SER A 182 1.29 0.07 7.31
CA SER A 182 1.12 0.96 8.45
C SER A 182 1.82 0.44 9.71
N GLN A 183 1.71 -0.86 10.01
CA GLN A 183 2.38 -1.49 11.14
C GLN A 183 3.91 -1.47 11.01
N ILE A 184 4.43 -1.68 9.81
CA ILE A 184 5.88 -1.62 9.55
C ILE A 184 6.41 -0.20 9.78
N ILE A 185 5.70 0.81 9.28
CA ILE A 185 6.05 2.22 9.46
C ILE A 185 6.01 2.60 10.95
N GLU A 186 4.97 2.19 11.66
CA GLU A 186 4.82 2.45 13.11
C GLU A 186 5.98 1.84 13.91
N ARG A 187 6.35 0.59 13.63
CA ARG A 187 7.50 -0.07 14.27
C ARG A 187 8.82 0.66 14.00
N LYS A 188 9.05 1.09 12.75
CA LYS A 188 10.22 1.88 12.39
C LYS A 188 10.24 3.21 13.15
N LEU A 189 9.11 3.90 13.22
CA LEU A 189 8.98 5.18 13.93
C LEU A 189 9.26 5.01 15.43
N MET A 190 8.72 3.97 16.05
CA MET A 190 9.00 3.66 17.47
C MET A 190 10.48 3.37 17.71
N LYS A 191 11.13 2.65 16.77
CA LYS A 191 12.58 2.37 16.86
C LYS A 191 13.38 3.66 16.79
N TYR A 192 13.13 4.51 15.79
CA TYR A 192 13.81 5.80 15.65
C TYR A 192 13.58 6.72 16.87
N ASN A 193 12.35 6.77 17.39
CA ASN A 193 12.07 7.54 18.61
C ASN A 193 12.89 7.07 19.80
N LYS A 194 13.02 5.74 19.99
CA LYS A 194 13.87 5.19 21.06
C LYS A 194 15.35 5.54 20.87
N GLU A 195 15.85 5.47 19.64
CA GLU A 195 17.23 5.84 19.31
C GLU A 195 17.47 7.33 19.56
N LEU A 196 16.56 8.20 19.14
CA LEU A 196 16.62 9.64 19.42
C LEU A 196 16.57 9.94 20.92
N GLN A 197 15.69 9.29 21.66
CA GLN A 197 15.63 9.45 23.13
C GLN A 197 16.93 9.01 23.80
N ARG A 198 17.52 7.88 23.36
CA ARG A 198 18.82 7.45 23.87
C ARG A 198 19.90 8.48 23.58
N ALA A 199 20.00 8.94 22.31
CA ALA A 199 20.97 9.94 21.93
C ALA A 199 20.80 11.27 22.69
N ALA A 200 19.55 11.69 22.94
CA ALA A 200 19.28 12.89 23.73
C ALA A 200 19.58 12.75 25.23
N ASN A 201 19.53 11.52 25.78
CA ASN A 201 19.64 11.26 27.19
C ASN A 201 21.01 10.70 27.62
N THR A 202 21.89 10.33 26.66
CA THR A 202 23.22 9.83 26.96
C THR A 202 24.29 10.83 26.62
N ASP A 203 25.37 10.82 27.37
CA ASP A 203 26.59 11.54 27.05
C ASP A 203 27.31 10.88 25.86
N MET A 204 27.80 11.66 24.93
CA MET A 204 28.40 11.14 23.69
C MET A 204 29.75 10.44 23.93
N LEU A 205 30.51 10.87 24.95
CA LEU A 205 31.83 10.35 25.27
C LEU A 205 31.72 9.08 26.12
N THR A 206 31.11 9.20 27.28
CA THR A 206 31.05 8.11 28.28
C THR A 206 29.95 7.10 28.05
N LYS A 207 28.96 7.40 27.18
CA LYS A 207 27.74 6.62 26.95
C LYS A 207 26.86 6.40 28.19
N LEU A 208 27.15 7.10 29.27
CA LEU A 208 26.33 7.13 30.48
C LEU A 208 25.12 8.05 30.29
N TRP A 209 24.17 7.96 31.21
CA TRP A 209 23.04 8.89 31.22
C TRP A 209 23.53 10.30 31.52
N ASN A 210 23.13 11.27 30.68
CA ASN A 210 23.52 12.65 30.87
C ASN A 210 22.77 13.33 32.04
N ARG A 211 23.22 14.51 32.42
CA ARG A 211 22.63 15.28 33.53
C ARG A 211 21.12 15.53 33.35
N LEU A 212 20.68 15.77 32.11
CA LEU A 212 19.26 16.04 31.85
C LEU A 212 18.38 14.83 32.18
N PHE A 213 18.81 13.64 31.73
CA PHE A 213 18.10 12.41 32.03
C PHE A 213 18.07 12.11 33.53
N LEU A 214 19.22 12.29 34.22
CA LEU A 214 19.32 12.08 35.67
C LEU A 214 18.32 12.99 36.40
N MET A 215 18.26 14.27 36.08
CA MET A 215 17.35 15.20 36.73
C MET A 215 15.87 14.82 36.50
N GLN A 216 15.50 14.48 35.29
CA GLN A 216 14.13 14.03 34.96
C GLN A 216 13.76 12.71 35.66
N TYR A 217 14.73 11.80 35.76
CA TYR A 217 14.55 10.52 36.44
C TYR A 217 14.34 10.72 37.95
N MET A 218 15.15 11.57 38.55
CA MET A 218 15.07 11.91 40.00
C MET A 218 13.73 12.59 40.30
N GLU A 219 13.32 13.58 39.50
CA GLU A 219 12.05 14.29 39.68
C GLU A 219 10.85 13.31 39.71
N LYS A 220 10.82 12.39 38.75
CA LYS A 220 9.78 11.34 38.69
C LYS A 220 9.81 10.40 39.91
N LYS A 221 10.99 10.08 40.40
CA LYS A 221 11.16 9.13 41.53
C LYS A 221 10.85 9.77 42.86
N VAL A 222 11.28 11.01 43.09
CA VAL A 222 10.98 11.78 44.32
C VAL A 222 9.49 12.04 44.49
N ALA A 223 8.75 12.15 43.38
CA ALA A 223 7.29 12.28 43.41
C ALA A 223 6.54 11.01 43.86
N SER A 224 7.23 9.86 44.00
CA SER A 224 6.61 8.58 44.44
C SER A 224 6.83 8.35 45.95
N PRO A 225 5.76 8.24 46.76
CA PRO A 225 5.87 8.27 48.22
C PRO A 225 6.58 7.06 48.86
N ASP A 226 6.76 5.96 48.11
CA ASP A 226 7.27 4.68 48.66
C ASP A 226 8.69 4.29 48.20
N ILE A 227 9.50 5.26 47.71
CA ILE A 227 10.81 4.95 47.16
C ILE A 227 11.92 5.54 48.05
N PHE A 228 12.73 4.65 48.60
CA PHE A 228 14.01 5.02 49.23
C PHE A 228 15.08 5.08 48.14
N MET A 229 15.80 6.20 48.03
CA MET A 229 16.83 6.42 47.02
C MET A 229 18.11 6.94 47.72
N SER A 230 19.24 6.35 47.38
CA SER A 230 20.57 6.84 47.78
C SER A 230 21.28 7.41 46.57
N ILE A 231 21.94 8.54 46.73
CA ILE A 231 22.71 9.22 45.68
C ILE A 231 24.19 9.23 46.10
N ALA A 232 25.05 8.80 45.17
CA ALA A 232 26.49 8.93 45.32
C ALA A 232 27.02 9.88 44.23
N ILE A 233 27.91 10.76 44.60
CA ILE A 233 28.59 11.69 43.68
C ILE A 233 30.08 11.37 43.74
N GLY A 234 30.69 11.15 42.57
CA GLY A 234 32.13 10.93 42.45
C GLY A 234 32.75 11.94 41.48
N ASP A 235 34.01 12.25 41.66
CA ASP A 235 34.82 13.07 40.80
C ASP A 235 36.20 12.43 40.60
N ILE A 236 36.89 12.75 39.50
CA ILE A 236 38.21 12.22 39.19
C ILE A 236 39.26 13.21 39.73
N ASP A 237 40.04 12.76 40.72
CA ASP A 237 41.10 13.57 41.28
C ASP A 237 42.14 13.95 40.22
N PHE A 238 42.51 15.24 40.20
CA PHE A 238 43.51 15.79 39.30
C PHE A 238 43.22 15.64 37.78
N PHE A 239 41.97 15.41 37.37
CA PHE A 239 41.59 15.24 35.96
C PHE A 239 42.10 16.38 35.04
N LYS A 240 42.05 17.63 35.55
CA LYS A 240 42.62 18.77 34.83
C LYS A 240 44.11 18.59 34.56
N LYS A 241 44.89 18.04 35.52
CA LYS A 241 46.33 17.82 35.31
C LYS A 241 46.58 16.75 34.26
N VAL A 242 45.72 15.74 34.15
CA VAL A 242 45.78 14.75 33.06
C VAL A 242 45.63 15.44 31.72
N ASN A 243 44.57 16.25 31.54
CA ASN A 243 44.34 17.01 30.32
C ASN A 243 45.48 17.96 29.95
N ASP A 244 46.01 18.72 30.95
CA ASP A 244 47.07 19.68 30.75
C ASP A 244 48.43 19.01 30.41
N THR A 245 48.64 17.78 30.87
CA THR A 245 49.90 17.04 30.67
C THR A 245 49.88 16.17 29.41
N TYR A 246 48.75 15.51 29.12
CA TYR A 246 48.68 14.48 28.09
C TYR A 246 47.70 14.82 26.96
N GLY A 247 47.03 15.96 27.06
CA GLY A 247 46.04 16.42 26.06
C GLY A 247 44.64 15.89 26.30
N HIS A 248 43.65 16.52 25.65
CA HIS A 248 42.24 16.21 25.81
C HIS A 248 41.89 14.82 25.32
N GLU A 249 42.55 14.31 24.29
CA GLU A 249 42.29 12.94 23.78
C GLU A 249 42.60 11.89 24.86
N CYS A 250 43.67 12.05 25.63
CA CYS A 250 43.99 11.18 26.72
C CYS A 250 43.01 11.34 27.90
N GLY A 251 42.53 12.56 28.17
CA GLY A 251 41.47 12.80 29.13
C GLY A 251 40.14 12.13 28.79
N ASP A 252 39.78 12.13 27.50
CA ASP A 252 38.59 11.48 26.99
C ASP A 252 38.63 9.94 27.16
N GLU A 253 39.83 9.34 27.08
CA GLU A 253 40.04 7.90 27.40
C GLU A 253 39.95 7.57 28.90
N VAL A 254 40.21 8.56 29.76
CA VAL A 254 40.11 8.38 31.23
C VAL A 254 38.67 8.47 31.72
N LEU A 255 37.81 9.19 31.02
CA LEU A 255 36.38 9.31 31.32
C LEU A 255 35.59 8.09 30.85
#